data_9bd3875e64fa3b2ead7ac2594c0558ce
#
_entry.id   9bd3875e64fa3b2ead7ac2594c0558ce
#
_cell.length_a   1.000
_cell.length_b   1.000
_cell.length_c   1.000
_cell.angle_alpha   90.00
_cell.angle_beta   90.00
_cell.angle_gamma   90.00
#
_symmetry.space_group_name_H-M   'P 1'
#
loop_
_entity.id
_entity.type
_entity.pdbx_description
1 polymer ?
#
loop_
_entity_poly.entity_id
_entity_poly.type
_entity_poly.pdbx_seq_one_letter_code
_entity_poly.pdbx_strand_id
1 'polypeptide(L)'
;MTNQLDKNNIPQHIAIIMDGNGRWATERGKPRSYGHQAGVETVRRITSECTRLGVKYLTLYTFSTENWNRPETEIAALMGLVLSSLEDEIFMKNNVRFKVIGDIERLPAEVQRKLQETIDHTANNTAMTMVVALSYSARWEITKAMKDIAQKALDGQLSVGDITEDTVSQSLTTASIPDPDLLIRTGGELRISNFLLWQIGYSELYFCDTFWPDFNEADLHKAIADYQHRQRRFGKTGKQVEAEESK
;
A
#
# COMPACT_ATOMS: atom_id res chain seq x y z
N MET A 1 26.80 2.46 12.03
CA MET A 1 26.63 0.99 12.17
C MET A 1 25.45 0.63 11.30
N THR A 2 25.67 -0.05 10.18
CA THR A 2 24.58 -0.62 9.36
C THR A 2 24.00 -1.76 10.18
N ASN A 3 22.81 -1.55 10.80
CA ASN A 3 22.08 -2.62 11.42
C ASN A 3 21.81 -3.66 10.34
N GLN A 4 22.45 -4.81 10.42
CA GLN A 4 22.24 -5.93 9.53
C GLN A 4 20.83 -6.45 9.82
N LEU A 5 19.92 -6.35 8.85
CA LEU A 5 18.55 -6.85 9.00
C LEU A 5 18.55 -8.37 9.22
N ASP A 6 17.73 -8.83 10.15
CA ASP A 6 17.45 -10.26 10.28
C ASP A 6 16.61 -10.72 9.08
N LYS A 7 17.20 -11.58 8.26
CA LYS A 7 16.54 -12.11 7.05
C LYS A 7 15.36 -13.03 7.34
N ASN A 8 15.27 -13.57 8.57
CA ASN A 8 14.18 -14.45 8.98
C ASN A 8 12.97 -13.67 9.53
N ASN A 9 13.13 -12.35 9.78
CA ASN A 9 12.10 -11.49 10.32
C ASN A 9 11.84 -10.26 9.42
N ILE A 10 11.79 -10.47 8.11
CA ILE A 10 11.38 -9.44 7.15
C ILE A 10 9.85 -9.36 7.13
N PRO A 11 9.24 -8.15 7.23
CA PRO A 11 7.79 -7.99 7.08
C PRO A 11 7.33 -8.60 5.75
N GLN A 12 6.32 -9.45 5.79
CA GLN A 12 5.79 -10.09 4.60
C GLN A 12 5.04 -9.09 3.72
N HIS A 13 4.33 -8.13 4.34
CA HIS A 13 3.59 -7.08 3.68
C HIS A 13 3.94 -5.71 4.27
N ILE A 14 4.44 -4.81 3.42
CA ILE A 14 4.71 -3.42 3.75
C ILE A 14 3.70 -2.53 3.02
N ALA A 15 3.00 -1.65 3.76
CA ALA A 15 2.14 -0.61 3.20
C ALA A 15 2.81 0.76 3.36
N ILE A 16 2.77 1.63 2.33
CA ILE A 16 3.45 2.93 2.37
C ILE A 16 2.49 4.06 2.00
N ILE A 17 2.41 5.07 2.87
CA ILE A 17 1.80 6.38 2.58
C ILE A 17 2.92 7.30 2.11
N MET A 18 2.98 7.54 0.81
CA MET A 18 4.00 8.31 0.10
C MET A 18 3.76 9.82 0.22
N ASP A 19 3.97 10.37 1.42
CA ASP A 19 3.71 11.79 1.70
C ASP A 19 4.96 12.66 1.56
N GLY A 20 4.73 13.95 1.29
CA GLY A 20 5.78 14.97 1.21
C GLY A 20 6.15 15.41 -0.20
N ASN A 21 5.66 14.78 -1.27
CA ASN A 21 6.01 15.12 -2.67
C ASN A 21 5.84 16.61 -2.97
N GLY A 22 4.67 17.18 -2.63
CA GLY A 22 4.38 18.58 -2.91
C GLY A 22 5.24 19.54 -2.07
N ARG A 23 5.46 19.26 -0.79
CA ARG A 23 6.32 20.05 0.11
C ARG A 23 7.76 20.04 -0.38
N TRP A 24 8.27 18.87 -0.71
CA TRP A 24 9.61 18.69 -1.27
C TRP A 24 9.85 19.54 -2.51
N ALA A 25 8.90 19.60 -3.43
CA ALA A 25 8.99 20.44 -4.63
C ALA A 25 8.95 21.94 -4.28
N THR A 26 8.01 22.35 -3.39
CA THR A 26 7.83 23.74 -3.00
C THR A 26 9.08 24.30 -2.30
N GLU A 27 9.73 23.54 -1.43
CA GLU A 27 11.00 23.95 -0.80
C GLU A 27 12.14 24.17 -1.78
N ARG A 28 12.03 23.58 -2.98
CA ARG A 28 12.98 23.73 -4.10
C ARG A 28 12.52 24.73 -5.16
N GLY A 29 11.48 25.52 -4.88
CA GLY A 29 10.92 26.49 -5.81
C GLY A 29 10.31 25.86 -7.07
N LYS A 30 9.87 24.60 -6.99
CA LYS A 30 9.29 23.84 -8.10
C LYS A 30 7.78 23.64 -7.90
N PRO A 31 7.01 23.46 -8.98
CA PRO A 31 5.59 23.12 -8.87
C PRO A 31 5.41 21.73 -8.20
N ARG A 32 4.27 21.53 -7.52
CA ARG A 32 3.96 20.27 -6.79
C ARG A 32 4.07 19.03 -7.67
N SER A 33 3.69 19.11 -8.94
CA SER A 33 3.79 18.03 -9.92
C SER A 33 5.23 17.50 -10.10
N TYR A 34 6.23 18.38 -9.99
CA TYR A 34 7.64 18.00 -10.05
C TYR A 34 8.03 17.05 -8.91
N GLY A 35 7.49 17.26 -7.71
CA GLY A 35 7.72 16.36 -6.59
C GLY A 35 7.07 14.98 -6.78
N HIS A 36 5.88 14.92 -7.37
CA HIS A 36 5.24 13.65 -7.71
C HIS A 36 6.03 12.88 -8.77
N GLN A 37 6.58 13.57 -9.77
CA GLN A 37 7.44 12.98 -10.78
C GLN A 37 8.73 12.41 -10.16
N ALA A 38 9.39 13.17 -9.26
CA ALA A 38 10.54 12.68 -8.51
C ALA A 38 10.21 11.47 -7.64
N GLY A 39 9.00 11.43 -7.07
CA GLY A 39 8.51 10.31 -6.26
C GLY A 39 8.37 8.99 -7.03
N VAL A 40 8.23 9.01 -8.36
CA VAL A 40 8.19 7.79 -9.18
C VAL A 40 9.53 7.05 -9.15
N GLU A 41 10.65 7.77 -9.19
CA GLU A 41 11.98 7.15 -9.07
C GLU A 41 12.16 6.47 -7.71
N THR A 42 11.59 7.06 -6.65
CA THR A 42 11.56 6.44 -5.33
C THR A 42 10.72 5.16 -5.32
N VAL A 43 9.55 5.14 -6.00
CA VAL A 43 8.76 3.91 -6.17
C VAL A 43 9.60 2.81 -6.81
N ARG A 44 10.32 3.10 -7.91
CA ARG A 44 11.19 2.13 -8.60
C ARG A 44 12.25 1.55 -7.68
N ARG A 45 12.94 2.43 -6.97
CA ARG A 45 14.04 2.08 -6.06
C ARG A 45 13.55 1.23 -4.89
N ILE A 46 12.48 1.64 -4.23
CA ILE A 46 11.89 0.92 -3.09
C ILE A 46 11.27 -0.42 -3.52
N THR A 47 10.64 -0.47 -4.69
CA THR A 47 10.13 -1.73 -5.26
C THR A 47 11.26 -2.73 -5.46
N SER A 48 12.36 -2.32 -6.08
CA SER A 48 13.53 -3.19 -6.29
C SER A 48 14.13 -3.67 -4.96
N GLU A 49 14.22 -2.77 -3.97
CA GLU A 49 14.80 -3.11 -2.68
C GLU A 49 13.87 -4.03 -1.86
N CYS A 50 12.55 -3.78 -1.84
CA CYS A 50 11.59 -4.69 -1.21
C CYS A 50 11.66 -6.09 -1.83
N THR A 51 11.74 -6.18 -3.16
CA THR A 51 11.89 -7.48 -3.86
C THR A 51 13.19 -8.18 -3.45
N ARG A 52 14.31 -7.45 -3.41
CA ARG A 52 15.63 -7.97 -3.00
C ARG A 52 15.65 -8.49 -1.56
N LEU A 53 14.92 -7.82 -0.65
CA LEU A 53 14.76 -8.21 0.75
C LEU A 53 13.82 -9.41 0.95
N GLY A 54 13.04 -9.79 -0.07
CA GLY A 54 12.10 -10.91 0.00
C GLY A 54 10.73 -10.53 0.55
N VAL A 55 10.39 -9.25 0.61
CA VAL A 55 9.02 -8.76 0.88
C VAL A 55 8.07 -9.38 -0.15
N LYS A 56 6.91 -9.87 0.29
CA LYS A 56 5.94 -10.54 -0.59
C LYS A 56 4.88 -9.60 -1.14
N TYR A 57 4.51 -8.58 -0.38
CA TYR A 57 3.51 -7.59 -0.77
C TYR A 57 4.00 -6.18 -0.44
N LEU A 58 3.84 -5.28 -1.39
CA LEU A 58 4.12 -3.85 -1.23
C LEU A 58 2.89 -3.06 -1.65
N THR A 59 2.16 -2.45 -0.70
CA THR A 59 0.99 -1.62 -1.01
C THR A 59 1.35 -0.14 -0.95
N LEU A 60 1.10 0.59 -2.04
CA LEU A 60 1.41 2.01 -2.18
C LEU A 60 0.15 2.85 -2.24
N TYR A 61 0.00 3.84 -1.33
CA TYR A 61 -1.11 4.80 -1.33
C TYR A 61 -0.84 5.91 -2.34
N THR A 62 -1.38 5.78 -3.54
CA THR A 62 -1.04 6.64 -4.68
C THR A 62 -2.05 7.77 -4.88
N PHE A 63 -3.37 7.46 -4.82
CA PHE A 63 -4.42 8.46 -5.01
C PHE A 63 -5.65 8.09 -4.17
N SER A 64 -6.00 8.99 -3.23
CA SER A 64 -7.15 8.78 -2.35
C SER A 64 -8.46 9.29 -2.96
N THR A 65 -9.61 8.79 -2.46
CA THR A 65 -10.92 9.34 -2.86
C THR A 65 -11.05 10.83 -2.54
N GLU A 66 -10.39 11.31 -1.50
CA GLU A 66 -10.36 12.74 -1.12
C GLU A 66 -9.57 13.59 -2.12
N ASN A 67 -8.63 12.99 -2.86
CA ASN A 67 -7.83 13.71 -3.87
C ASN A 67 -8.65 14.16 -5.07
N TRP A 68 -9.84 13.59 -5.29
CA TRP A 68 -10.77 14.10 -6.30
C TRP A 68 -11.27 15.53 -6.03
N ASN A 69 -11.08 16.07 -4.83
CA ASN A 69 -11.39 17.46 -4.48
C ASN A 69 -10.25 18.44 -4.85
N ARG A 70 -9.15 17.96 -5.44
CA ARG A 70 -8.05 18.80 -5.91
C ARG A 70 -8.40 19.51 -7.22
N PRO A 71 -7.66 20.56 -7.61
CA PRO A 71 -7.84 21.18 -8.92
C PRO A 71 -7.74 20.16 -10.06
N GLU A 72 -8.60 20.27 -11.06
CA GLU A 72 -8.64 19.34 -12.21
C GLU A 72 -7.30 19.20 -12.92
N THR A 73 -6.53 20.30 -13.03
CA THR A 73 -5.18 20.29 -13.61
C THR A 73 -4.19 19.41 -12.81
N GLU A 74 -4.30 19.40 -11.48
CA GLU A 74 -3.48 18.52 -10.63
C GLU A 74 -3.91 17.06 -10.79
N ILE A 75 -5.22 16.79 -10.82
CA ILE A 75 -5.77 15.45 -11.05
C ILE A 75 -5.30 14.90 -12.41
N ALA A 76 -5.44 15.70 -13.48
CA ALA A 76 -5.00 15.29 -14.83
C ALA A 76 -3.50 14.97 -14.85
N ALA A 77 -2.66 15.78 -14.22
CA ALA A 77 -1.23 15.54 -14.13
C ALA A 77 -0.90 14.25 -13.36
N LEU A 78 -1.63 13.96 -12.26
CA LEU A 78 -1.46 12.73 -11.50
C LEU A 78 -1.91 11.50 -12.30
N MET A 79 -3.01 11.56 -13.03
CA MET A 79 -3.47 10.47 -13.91
C MET A 79 -2.47 10.21 -15.05
N GLY A 80 -1.91 11.27 -15.67
CA GLY A 80 -0.83 11.15 -16.65
C GLY A 80 0.43 10.50 -16.08
N LEU A 81 0.76 10.80 -14.81
CA LEU A 81 1.89 10.17 -14.12
C LEU A 81 1.63 8.69 -13.83
N VAL A 82 0.42 8.33 -13.43
CA VAL A 82 0.02 6.92 -13.27
C VAL A 82 0.21 6.18 -14.59
N LEU A 83 -0.34 6.71 -15.70
CA LEU A 83 -0.21 6.10 -17.04
C LEU A 83 1.25 5.86 -17.42
N SER A 84 2.11 6.88 -17.29
CA SER A 84 3.52 6.74 -17.65
C SER A 84 4.29 5.76 -16.74
N SER A 85 3.87 5.62 -15.47
CA SER A 85 4.49 4.68 -14.53
C SER A 85 4.12 3.22 -14.80
N LEU A 86 2.95 2.97 -15.44
CA LEU A 86 2.50 1.62 -15.79
C LEU A 86 3.21 1.03 -17.04
N GLU A 87 3.95 1.84 -17.78
CA GLU A 87 4.78 1.40 -18.91
C GLU A 87 6.19 0.94 -18.49
N ASP A 88 6.45 0.94 -17.18
CA ASP A 88 7.77 0.68 -16.63
C ASP A 88 8.14 -0.81 -16.70
N GLU A 89 9.30 -1.12 -17.28
CA GLU A 89 9.90 -2.45 -17.31
C GLU A 89 10.26 -2.99 -15.91
N ILE A 90 10.16 -2.16 -14.86
CA ILE A 90 10.56 -2.54 -13.51
C ILE A 90 9.81 -3.77 -12.99
N PHE A 91 8.54 -3.93 -13.40
CA PHE A 91 7.72 -5.07 -13.01
C PHE A 91 8.31 -6.38 -13.57
N MET A 92 8.67 -6.38 -14.83
CA MET A 92 9.23 -7.58 -15.48
C MET A 92 10.66 -7.85 -15.02
N LYS A 93 11.49 -6.81 -14.91
CA LYS A 93 12.89 -6.92 -14.46
C LYS A 93 13.00 -7.48 -13.04
N ASN A 94 12.10 -7.11 -12.14
CA ASN A 94 12.10 -7.56 -10.74
C ASN A 94 11.13 -8.73 -10.50
N ASN A 95 10.50 -9.28 -11.53
CA ASN A 95 9.51 -10.36 -11.42
C ASN A 95 8.36 -9.98 -10.43
N VAL A 96 7.86 -8.74 -10.53
CA VAL A 96 6.83 -8.17 -9.66
C VAL A 96 5.47 -8.29 -10.33
N ARG A 97 4.50 -8.90 -9.63
CA ARG A 97 3.09 -8.91 -10.03
C ARG A 97 2.45 -7.59 -9.64
N PHE A 98 1.73 -6.98 -10.58
CA PHE A 98 0.99 -5.75 -10.32
C PHE A 98 -0.47 -6.04 -9.97
N LYS A 99 -1.00 -5.37 -8.96
CA LYS A 99 -2.41 -5.33 -8.58
C LYS A 99 -2.85 -3.91 -8.28
N VAL A 100 -4.14 -3.66 -8.36
CA VAL A 100 -4.75 -2.38 -8.01
C VAL A 100 -5.95 -2.60 -7.10
N ILE A 101 -6.14 -1.69 -6.13
CA ILE A 101 -7.30 -1.63 -5.24
C ILE A 101 -7.90 -0.22 -5.27
N GLY A 102 -9.22 -0.11 -5.05
CA GLY A 102 -9.95 1.14 -4.99
C GLY A 102 -11.13 1.20 -5.97
N ASP A 103 -11.70 2.40 -6.13
CA ASP A 103 -12.79 2.70 -7.05
C ASP A 103 -12.27 2.92 -8.46
N ILE A 104 -11.95 1.82 -9.14
CA ILE A 104 -11.31 1.83 -10.47
C ILE A 104 -12.28 2.33 -11.53
N GLU A 105 -13.59 2.09 -11.37
CA GLU A 105 -14.63 2.54 -12.31
C GLU A 105 -14.71 4.07 -12.40
N ARG A 106 -14.30 4.79 -11.35
CA ARG A 106 -14.24 6.25 -11.31
C ARG A 106 -13.07 6.85 -12.09
N LEU A 107 -12.05 6.05 -12.41
CA LEU A 107 -10.87 6.50 -13.16
C LEU A 107 -11.20 6.72 -14.63
N PRO A 108 -10.46 7.59 -15.36
CA PRO A 108 -10.59 7.72 -16.82
C PRO A 108 -10.43 6.36 -17.51
N ALA A 109 -11.21 6.12 -18.56
CA ALA A 109 -11.25 4.84 -19.28
C ALA A 109 -9.86 4.39 -19.79
N GLU A 110 -9.02 5.35 -20.21
CA GLU A 110 -7.65 5.06 -20.64
C GLU A 110 -6.80 4.51 -19.49
N VAL A 111 -6.94 5.08 -18.28
CA VAL A 111 -6.25 4.59 -17.07
C VAL A 111 -6.73 3.18 -16.74
N GLN A 112 -8.05 2.94 -16.74
CA GLN A 112 -8.62 1.61 -16.47
C GLN A 112 -8.06 0.56 -17.43
N ARG A 113 -8.04 0.86 -18.75
CA ARG A 113 -7.49 -0.04 -19.76
C ARG A 113 -6.02 -0.35 -19.51
N LYS A 114 -5.19 0.67 -19.23
CA LYS A 114 -3.76 0.50 -19.00
C LYS A 114 -3.47 -0.29 -17.72
N LEU A 115 -4.26 -0.08 -16.67
CA LEU A 115 -4.18 -0.87 -15.44
C LEU A 115 -4.44 -2.36 -15.74
N GLN A 116 -5.48 -2.68 -16.51
CA GLN A 116 -5.80 -4.06 -16.87
C GLN A 116 -4.69 -4.69 -17.71
N GLU A 117 -4.17 -3.98 -18.72
CA GLU A 117 -3.03 -4.45 -19.53
C GLU A 117 -1.81 -4.77 -18.65
N THR A 118 -1.49 -3.92 -17.66
CA THR A 118 -0.36 -4.15 -16.76
C THR A 118 -0.61 -5.34 -15.84
N ILE A 119 -1.83 -5.49 -15.30
CA ILE A 119 -2.23 -6.66 -14.50
C ILE A 119 -2.01 -7.95 -15.29
N ASP A 120 -2.53 -8.00 -16.52
CA ASP A 120 -2.45 -9.18 -17.38
C ASP A 120 -1.01 -9.50 -17.77
N HIS A 121 -0.22 -8.48 -18.11
CA HIS A 121 1.20 -8.63 -18.49
C HIS A 121 2.05 -9.19 -17.34
N THR A 122 1.75 -8.80 -16.11
CA THR A 122 2.53 -9.19 -14.92
C THR A 122 1.94 -10.38 -14.15
N ALA A 123 0.84 -10.98 -14.64
CA ALA A 123 0.07 -12.01 -13.93
C ALA A 123 0.91 -13.23 -13.49
N ASN A 124 1.94 -13.58 -14.28
CA ASN A 124 2.81 -14.73 -14.02
C ASN A 124 4.04 -14.40 -13.15
N ASN A 125 4.23 -13.13 -12.77
CA ASN A 125 5.33 -12.72 -11.91
C ASN A 125 5.12 -13.22 -10.47
N THR A 126 6.20 -13.62 -9.78
CA THR A 126 6.11 -14.39 -8.54
C THR A 126 7.01 -13.88 -7.40
N ALA A 127 7.92 -12.95 -7.63
CA ALA A 127 8.86 -12.52 -6.60
C ALA A 127 8.18 -11.68 -5.51
N MET A 128 7.37 -10.69 -5.92
CA MET A 128 6.61 -9.81 -5.04
C MET A 128 5.31 -9.40 -5.75
N THR A 129 4.26 -9.10 -4.99
CA THR A 129 3.05 -8.43 -5.49
C THR A 129 3.08 -6.96 -5.07
N MET A 130 3.13 -6.05 -6.03
CA MET A 130 2.92 -4.63 -5.79
C MET A 130 1.44 -4.29 -5.96
N VAL A 131 0.86 -3.66 -4.96
CA VAL A 131 -0.55 -3.24 -4.92
C VAL A 131 -0.60 -1.72 -4.92
N VAL A 132 -1.26 -1.14 -5.90
CA VAL A 132 -1.42 0.31 -5.98
C VAL A 132 -2.85 0.68 -5.57
N ALA A 133 -2.98 1.49 -4.50
CA ALA A 133 -4.27 2.01 -4.06
C ALA A 133 -4.58 3.30 -4.84
N LEU A 134 -5.52 3.19 -5.79
CA LEU A 134 -5.98 4.28 -6.68
C LEU A 134 -7.46 4.56 -6.47
N SER A 135 -7.82 5.84 -6.34
CA SER A 135 -9.20 6.24 -5.99
C SER A 135 -9.72 5.45 -4.78
N TYR A 136 -8.81 5.24 -3.80
CA TYR A 136 -9.03 4.38 -2.64
C TYR A 136 -9.24 5.20 -1.38
N SER A 137 -10.13 4.75 -0.53
CA SER A 137 -10.14 5.07 0.90
C SER A 137 -10.82 3.94 1.68
N ALA A 138 -10.39 3.72 2.92
CA ALA A 138 -10.91 2.61 3.71
C ALA A 138 -12.42 2.77 4.03
N ARG A 139 -12.88 3.99 4.28
CA ARG A 139 -14.32 4.24 4.52
C ARG A 139 -15.17 3.94 3.29
N TRP A 140 -14.70 4.29 2.09
CA TRP A 140 -15.35 3.91 0.83
C TRP A 140 -15.38 2.38 0.69
N GLU A 141 -14.24 1.73 0.88
CA GLU A 141 -14.10 0.28 0.73
C GLU A 141 -15.02 -0.48 1.68
N ILE A 142 -15.00 -0.14 2.98
CA ILE A 142 -15.86 -0.76 3.99
C ILE A 142 -17.34 -0.53 3.65
N THR A 143 -17.72 0.70 3.24
CA THR A 143 -19.09 1.00 2.84
C THR A 143 -19.52 0.16 1.63
N LYS A 144 -18.63 -0.02 0.65
CA LYS A 144 -18.89 -0.90 -0.50
C LYS A 144 -19.08 -2.34 -0.05
N ALA A 145 -18.18 -2.86 0.76
CA ALA A 145 -18.27 -4.23 1.30
C ALA A 145 -19.59 -4.47 2.07
N MET A 146 -20.00 -3.50 2.90
CA MET A 146 -21.29 -3.57 3.60
C MET A 146 -22.48 -3.64 2.65
N LYS A 147 -22.48 -2.87 1.55
CA LYS A 147 -23.55 -2.93 0.53
C LYS A 147 -23.57 -4.29 -0.16
N ASP A 148 -22.39 -4.81 -0.53
CA ASP A 148 -22.26 -6.11 -1.19
C ASP A 148 -22.76 -7.25 -0.27
N ILE A 149 -22.42 -7.21 1.03
CA ILE A 149 -22.90 -8.17 2.03
C ILE A 149 -24.42 -8.06 2.23
N ALA A 150 -24.96 -6.84 2.35
CA ALA A 150 -26.38 -6.62 2.49
C ALA A 150 -27.16 -7.13 1.28
N GLN A 151 -26.65 -6.92 0.06
CA GLN A 151 -27.27 -7.43 -1.15
C GLN A 151 -27.29 -8.96 -1.17
N LYS A 152 -26.17 -9.61 -0.82
CA LYS A 152 -26.12 -11.10 -0.70
C LYS A 152 -27.12 -11.63 0.31
N ALA A 153 -27.33 -10.92 1.42
CA ALA A 153 -28.33 -11.30 2.42
C ALA A 153 -29.77 -11.16 1.89
N LEU A 154 -30.08 -10.06 1.17
CA LEU A 154 -31.37 -9.85 0.52
C LEU A 154 -31.67 -10.91 -0.56
N ASP A 155 -30.65 -11.32 -1.31
CA ASP A 155 -30.73 -12.35 -2.35
C ASP A 155 -30.81 -13.79 -1.78
N GLY A 156 -30.77 -13.95 -0.45
CA GLY A 156 -30.77 -15.24 0.21
C GLY A 156 -29.47 -16.06 0.05
N GLN A 157 -28.39 -15.43 -0.40
CA GLN A 157 -27.08 -16.07 -0.59
C GLN A 157 -26.25 -16.12 0.69
N LEU A 158 -26.62 -15.32 1.69
CA LEU A 158 -25.94 -15.23 2.98
C LEU A 158 -26.98 -15.00 4.08
N SER A 159 -26.91 -15.78 5.17
CA SER A 159 -27.70 -15.50 6.37
C SER A 159 -27.05 -14.40 7.20
N VAL A 160 -27.84 -13.49 7.77
CA VAL A 160 -27.32 -12.43 8.65
C VAL A 160 -26.55 -13.00 9.84
N GLY A 161 -26.97 -14.18 10.35
CA GLY A 161 -26.29 -14.87 11.45
C GLY A 161 -24.91 -15.43 11.09
N ASP A 162 -24.60 -15.58 9.79
CA ASP A 162 -23.33 -16.11 9.29
C ASP A 162 -22.33 -15.00 8.91
N ILE A 163 -22.69 -13.72 9.13
CA ILE A 163 -21.78 -12.60 8.90
C ILE A 163 -20.71 -12.57 10.01
N THR A 164 -19.45 -12.73 9.62
CA THR A 164 -18.28 -12.73 10.50
C THR A 164 -17.26 -11.67 10.04
N GLU A 165 -16.18 -11.47 10.81
CA GLU A 165 -15.05 -10.63 10.38
C GLU A 165 -14.43 -11.13 9.07
N ASP A 166 -14.39 -12.46 8.87
CA ASP A 166 -13.92 -13.05 7.62
C ASP A 166 -14.83 -12.71 6.44
N THR A 167 -16.16 -12.74 6.63
CA THR A 167 -17.14 -12.31 5.63
C THR A 167 -16.86 -10.87 5.17
N VAL A 168 -16.55 -9.97 6.11
CA VAL A 168 -16.18 -8.59 5.80
C VAL A 168 -14.85 -8.55 5.04
N SER A 169 -13.82 -9.21 5.54
CA SER A 169 -12.48 -9.27 4.93
C SER A 169 -12.53 -9.78 3.49
N GLN A 170 -13.33 -10.83 3.22
CA GLN A 170 -13.52 -11.39 1.88
C GLN A 170 -14.35 -10.49 0.94
N SER A 171 -15.03 -9.49 1.47
CA SER A 171 -15.77 -8.50 0.68
C SER A 171 -14.99 -7.22 0.39
N LEU A 172 -13.80 -7.05 0.97
CA LEU A 172 -12.92 -5.91 0.71
C LEU A 172 -12.14 -6.09 -0.60
N THR A 173 -11.66 -5.00 -1.18
CA THR A 173 -10.81 -5.04 -2.38
C THR A 173 -9.45 -5.70 -2.13
N THR A 174 -9.08 -5.86 -0.87
CA THR A 174 -7.88 -6.53 -0.38
C THR A 174 -8.05 -8.01 -0.07
N ALA A 175 -9.20 -8.63 -0.33
CA ALA A 175 -9.52 -10.03 0.02
C ALA A 175 -8.45 -11.07 -0.42
N SER A 176 -7.70 -10.79 -1.48
CA SER A 176 -6.65 -11.68 -2.01
C SER A 176 -5.22 -11.33 -1.54
N ILE A 177 -5.10 -10.46 -0.53
CA ILE A 177 -3.84 -9.89 -0.06
C ILE A 177 -3.83 -10.01 1.47
N PRO A 178 -2.75 -10.47 2.11
CA PRO A 178 -2.65 -10.49 3.57
C PRO A 178 -2.64 -9.06 4.12
N ASP A 179 -3.02 -8.92 5.38
CA ASP A 179 -2.92 -7.64 6.08
C ASP A 179 -1.45 -7.17 6.17
N PRO A 180 -1.19 -5.85 6.18
CA PRO A 180 0.16 -5.34 6.33
C PRO A 180 0.77 -5.65 7.70
N ASP A 181 2.02 -6.10 7.71
CA ASP A 181 2.82 -6.22 8.93
C ASP A 181 3.33 -4.86 9.39
N LEU A 182 3.74 -4.02 8.42
CA LEU A 182 4.35 -2.71 8.64
C LEU A 182 3.69 -1.67 7.73
N LEU A 183 3.21 -0.58 8.34
CA LEU A 183 2.79 0.62 7.63
C LEU A 183 3.81 1.73 7.84
N ILE A 184 4.36 2.26 6.75
CA ILE A 184 5.30 3.38 6.75
C ILE A 184 4.58 4.64 6.25
N ARG A 185 4.75 5.76 6.93
CA ARG A 185 4.37 7.07 6.41
C ARG A 185 5.57 8.00 6.42
N THR A 186 5.85 8.59 5.24
CA THR A 186 6.89 9.62 5.04
C THR A 186 6.31 11.03 5.24
N GLY A 187 7.16 12.03 5.37
CA GLY A 187 6.78 13.43 5.37
C GLY A 187 6.32 14.02 6.70
N GLY A 188 6.61 13.36 7.83
CA GLY A 188 6.46 13.94 9.18
C GLY A 188 5.05 14.01 9.76
N GLU A 189 4.04 13.49 9.06
CA GLU A 189 2.65 13.49 9.53
C GLU A 189 2.30 12.20 10.28
N LEU A 190 1.60 12.31 11.43
CA LEU A 190 1.33 11.18 12.34
C LEU A 190 -0.09 10.60 12.21
N ARG A 191 -0.70 10.69 11.04
CA ARG A 191 -2.05 10.17 10.74
C ARG A 191 -1.99 9.16 9.60
N ILE A 192 -2.96 8.26 9.51
CA ILE A 192 -3.06 7.24 8.46
C ILE A 192 -3.97 7.63 7.30
N SER A 193 -4.60 8.79 7.34
CA SER A 193 -5.35 9.42 6.25
C SER A 193 -6.35 8.49 5.54
N ASN A 194 -7.16 7.74 6.30
CA ASN A 194 -8.20 6.87 5.78
C ASN A 194 -7.64 5.72 4.87
N PHE A 195 -6.41 5.25 5.18
CA PHE A 195 -5.76 4.18 4.45
C PHE A 195 -5.83 2.87 5.22
N LEU A 196 -6.35 1.81 4.60
CA LEU A 196 -6.39 0.41 5.07
C LEU A 196 -6.90 0.24 6.52
N LEU A 197 -7.92 0.99 6.97
CA LEU A 197 -8.38 0.99 8.38
C LEU A 197 -8.71 -0.40 8.92
N TRP A 198 -9.31 -1.27 8.11
CA TRP A 198 -9.64 -2.63 8.51
C TRP A 198 -8.38 -3.49 8.64
N GLN A 199 -7.49 -3.39 7.67
CA GLN A 199 -6.35 -4.29 7.51
C GLN A 199 -5.18 -3.96 8.46
N ILE A 200 -5.06 -2.70 8.92
CA ILE A 200 -3.93 -2.27 9.77
C ILE A 200 -4.18 -2.43 11.27
N GLY A 201 -5.24 -3.13 11.66
CA GLY A 201 -5.62 -3.28 13.08
C GLY A 201 -4.51 -3.82 13.98
N TYR A 202 -3.58 -4.63 13.42
CA TYR A 202 -2.42 -5.17 14.12
C TYR A 202 -1.09 -4.87 13.44
N SER A 203 -1.07 -3.93 12.49
CA SER A 203 0.17 -3.50 11.83
C SER A 203 1.04 -2.68 12.76
N GLU A 204 2.35 -2.83 12.64
CA GLU A 204 3.30 -1.90 13.23
C GLU A 204 3.34 -0.61 12.40
N LEU A 205 3.36 0.56 13.07
CA LEU A 205 3.35 1.85 12.41
C LEU A 205 4.72 2.51 12.55
N TYR A 206 5.26 2.97 11.42
CA TYR A 206 6.52 3.71 11.35
C TYR A 206 6.31 5.05 10.65
N PHE A 207 6.63 6.14 11.32
CA PHE A 207 6.53 7.51 10.81
C PHE A 207 7.92 8.12 10.70
N CYS A 208 8.23 8.79 9.58
CA CYS A 208 9.49 9.50 9.43
C CYS A 208 9.30 10.88 8.78
N ASP A 209 10.21 11.79 9.08
CA ASP A 209 10.18 13.17 8.59
C ASP A 209 10.63 13.28 7.13
N THR A 210 11.38 12.29 6.63
CA THR A 210 11.87 12.25 5.25
C THR A 210 10.72 12.36 4.28
N PHE A 211 10.76 13.32 3.35
CA PHE A 211 9.81 13.41 2.25
C PHE A 211 9.98 12.25 1.27
N TRP A 212 8.86 11.80 0.68
CA TRP A 212 8.88 10.62 -0.20
C TRP A 212 9.95 10.68 -1.31
N PRO A 213 10.19 11.79 -2.05
CA PRO A 213 11.23 11.81 -3.07
C PRO A 213 12.65 11.54 -2.54
N ASP A 214 12.93 11.88 -1.28
CA ASP A 214 14.24 11.69 -0.65
C ASP A 214 14.33 10.36 0.14
N PHE A 215 13.21 9.65 0.34
CA PHE A 215 13.17 8.35 1.01
C PHE A 215 13.94 7.31 0.20
N ASN A 216 14.85 6.58 0.84
CA ASN A 216 15.78 5.68 0.18
C ASN A 216 15.86 4.32 0.87
N GLU A 217 16.71 3.43 0.35
CA GLU A 217 16.91 2.07 0.87
C GLU A 217 17.36 2.06 2.32
N ALA A 218 18.21 3.02 2.73
CA ALA A 218 18.66 3.12 4.12
C ALA A 218 17.51 3.49 5.06
N ASP A 219 16.56 4.33 4.61
CA ASP A 219 15.39 4.69 5.40
C ASP A 219 14.40 3.52 5.49
N LEU A 220 14.22 2.76 4.40
CA LEU A 220 13.46 1.51 4.41
C LEU A 220 14.07 0.50 5.39
N HIS A 221 15.39 0.34 5.39
CA HIS A 221 16.09 -0.55 6.32
C HIS A 221 15.90 -0.11 7.78
N LYS A 222 15.91 1.20 8.06
CA LYS A 222 15.62 1.71 9.42
C LYS A 222 14.19 1.33 9.85
N ALA A 223 13.20 1.49 8.97
CA ALA A 223 11.81 1.12 9.26
C ALA A 223 11.66 -0.37 9.52
N ILE A 224 12.32 -1.22 8.73
CA ILE A 224 12.31 -2.68 8.92
C ILE A 224 13.06 -3.06 10.20
N ALA A 225 14.22 -2.44 10.50
CA ALA A 225 14.95 -2.70 11.73
C ALA A 225 14.13 -2.31 12.97
N ASP A 226 13.41 -1.19 12.93
CA ASP A 226 12.49 -0.79 14.00
C ASP A 226 11.36 -1.82 14.18
N TYR A 227 10.75 -2.30 13.10
CA TYR A 227 9.78 -3.38 13.12
C TYR A 227 10.35 -4.65 13.77
N GLN A 228 11.57 -5.05 13.44
CA GLN A 228 12.23 -6.26 13.96
C GLN A 228 12.51 -6.20 15.46
N HIS A 229 12.62 -5.00 16.03
CA HIS A 229 12.81 -4.80 17.47
C HIS A 229 11.50 -4.82 18.28
N ARG A 230 10.35 -4.85 17.62
CA ARG A 230 9.04 -4.85 18.27
C ARG A 230 8.52 -6.27 18.48
N GLN A 231 7.89 -6.53 19.63
CA GLN A 231 7.22 -7.78 19.91
C GLN A 231 5.74 -7.70 19.50
N ARG A 232 5.34 -8.41 18.46
CA ARG A 232 3.94 -8.48 18.00
C ARG A 232 3.16 -9.49 18.87
N ARG A 233 2.23 -9.00 19.66
CA ARG A 233 1.56 -9.83 20.69
C ARG A 233 0.17 -10.32 20.29
N PHE A 234 -0.50 -9.70 19.32
CA PHE A 234 -1.86 -10.07 18.89
C PHE A 234 -2.83 -10.31 20.06
N GLY A 235 -2.81 -9.43 21.08
CA GLY A 235 -3.61 -9.56 22.31
C GLY A 235 -3.07 -10.52 23.37
N LYS A 236 -1.96 -11.24 23.11
CA LYS A 236 -1.31 -12.14 24.09
C LYS A 236 -0.40 -11.38 25.05
N THR A 237 -0.05 -11.98 26.17
CA THR A 237 1.00 -11.48 27.07
C THR A 237 2.39 -11.81 26.50
N GLY A 238 3.44 -11.02 26.87
CA GLY A 238 4.80 -11.32 26.44
C GLY A 238 5.27 -12.74 26.78
N LYS A 239 4.92 -13.24 27.98
CA LYS A 239 5.24 -14.62 28.39
C LYS A 239 4.59 -15.72 27.53
N GLN A 240 3.40 -15.46 26.99
CA GLN A 240 2.73 -16.41 26.08
C GLN A 240 3.41 -16.46 24.72
N VAL A 241 3.86 -15.31 24.21
CA VAL A 241 4.62 -15.23 22.93
C VAL A 241 5.97 -15.96 23.08
N GLU A 242 6.73 -15.69 24.14
CA GLU A 242 8.02 -16.34 24.41
C GLU A 242 7.89 -17.87 24.54
N ALA A 243 6.79 -18.36 25.13
CA ALA A 243 6.54 -19.78 25.26
C ALA A 243 6.17 -20.48 23.93
N GLU A 244 5.65 -19.74 22.95
CA GLU A 244 5.35 -20.24 21.59
C GLU A 244 6.60 -20.25 20.70
N GLU A 245 7.46 -19.25 20.81
CA GLU A 245 8.74 -19.16 20.08
C GLU A 245 9.78 -20.20 20.55
N SER A 246 9.58 -20.75 21.74
CA SER A 246 10.47 -21.77 22.35
C SER A 246 10.09 -23.21 22.00
N LYS A 247 9.03 -23.42 21.18
CA LYS A 247 8.55 -24.74 20.73
C LYS A 247 8.90 -24.98 19.27
#